data_81fa44867ddd8e431c4da998ed133586
#
_entry.id   81fa44867ddd8e431c4da998ed133586
#
_cell.length_a   1.000
_cell.length_b   1.000
_cell.length_c   1.000
_cell.angle_alpha   90.00
_cell.angle_beta   90.00
_cell.angle_gamma   90.00
#
_symmetry.space_group_name_H-M   'P 1'
#
loop_
_entity.id
_entity.type
_entity.pdbx_description
1 polymer ?
#
loop_
_entity_poly.entity_id
_entity_poly.type
_entity_poly.pdbx_seq_one_letter_code
_entity_poly.pdbx_strand_id
1 'polypeptide(L)'
;MTSQSHASGPACLQVGPLRLFTPVVLAPMAGVTDAPFRRLCRMFGEEALGGPSPLTGMPSPAGLPGAAESTRPATASGIGKESGAGEELTPHVDAPAGLYVMEMVTSRALVEGSARTMAMIRPDPAERVRSVQLYGVNPQVMARATQIMIEGEYADHIDLNFGCPVPKVTRKGGGAALPWKRDLYTDLLRAVVTQARVSGDARGREIPV
;
A
#
# COMPACT_ATOMS: atom_id res chain seq x y z
N MET A 1 38.34 -23.83 10.10
CA MET A 1 37.24 -22.99 10.50
C MET A 1 36.80 -22.16 9.28
N THR A 2 35.87 -22.69 8.51
CA THR A 2 35.35 -22.05 7.30
C THR A 2 34.12 -21.24 7.70
N SER A 3 34.28 -19.93 7.65
CA SER A 3 33.16 -18.96 7.83
C SER A 3 32.18 -19.11 6.67
N GLN A 4 30.99 -19.65 6.94
CA GLN A 4 29.89 -19.62 5.98
C GLN A 4 29.35 -18.19 5.94
N SER A 5 29.65 -17.49 4.86
CA SER A 5 28.95 -16.23 4.54
C SER A 5 27.51 -16.56 4.14
N HIS A 6 26.55 -16.30 5.03
CA HIS A 6 25.16 -16.25 4.65
C HIS A 6 24.99 -15.12 3.64
N ALA A 7 24.76 -15.46 2.39
CA ALA A 7 24.28 -14.53 1.39
C ALA A 7 22.86 -14.14 1.79
N SER A 8 22.71 -13.04 2.53
CA SER A 8 21.42 -12.42 2.77
C SER A 8 20.87 -11.96 1.42
N GLY A 9 19.69 -12.45 1.04
CA GLY A 9 18.95 -11.94 -0.10
C GLY A 9 18.73 -10.41 0.02
N PRO A 10 18.29 -9.73 -1.03
CA PRO A 10 18.08 -8.28 -0.98
C PRO A 10 17.18 -7.94 0.19
N ALA A 11 17.64 -6.99 1.02
CA ALA A 11 16.87 -6.53 2.17
C ALA A 11 15.52 -5.99 1.68
N CYS A 12 14.41 -6.51 2.22
CA CYS A 12 13.07 -6.02 1.94
C CYS A 12 12.35 -5.68 3.24
N LEU A 13 11.49 -4.67 3.19
CA LEU A 13 10.56 -4.38 4.28
C LEU A 13 9.36 -5.32 4.15
N GLN A 14 9.06 -6.06 5.21
CA GLN A 14 7.89 -6.93 5.26
C GLN A 14 6.76 -6.27 6.04
N VAL A 15 5.57 -6.20 5.44
CA VAL A 15 4.34 -5.70 6.06
C VAL A 15 3.26 -6.79 5.91
N GLY A 16 3.15 -7.67 6.92
CA GLY A 16 2.35 -8.90 6.78
C GLY A 16 2.85 -9.74 5.61
N PRO A 17 1.98 -10.16 4.68
CA PRO A 17 2.38 -10.90 3.48
C PRO A 17 3.01 -10.04 2.38
N LEU A 18 3.06 -8.72 2.54
CA LEU A 18 3.65 -7.82 1.53
C LEU A 18 5.16 -7.71 1.71
N ARG A 19 5.91 -7.85 0.62
CA ARG A 19 7.35 -7.64 0.58
C ARG A 19 7.67 -6.41 -0.26
N LEU A 20 8.15 -5.34 0.39
CA LEU A 20 8.55 -4.09 -0.23
C LEU A 20 10.07 -4.11 -0.43
N PHE A 21 10.53 -4.29 -1.67
CA PHE A 21 11.97 -4.28 -1.97
C PHE A 21 12.53 -2.85 -1.99
N THR A 22 11.70 -1.88 -2.32
CA THR A 22 11.96 -0.46 -2.05
C THR A 22 11.16 -0.08 -0.81
N PRO A 23 11.81 0.20 0.35
CA PRO A 23 11.11 0.48 1.61
C PRO A 23 10.55 1.91 1.63
N VAL A 24 9.76 2.25 0.63
CA VAL A 24 9.12 3.55 0.45
C VAL A 24 7.61 3.38 0.42
N VAL A 25 6.92 4.24 1.14
CA VAL A 25 5.46 4.32 1.16
C VAL A 25 5.05 5.72 0.70
N LEU A 26 4.34 5.81 -0.41
CA LEU A 26 3.71 7.07 -0.82
C LEU A 26 2.55 7.37 0.13
N ALA A 27 2.68 8.46 0.89
CA ALA A 27 1.64 8.89 1.81
C ALA A 27 0.34 9.27 1.07
N PRO A 28 -0.84 8.90 1.62
CA PRO A 28 -2.11 9.26 1.02
C PRO A 28 -2.40 10.75 1.15
N MET A 29 -2.78 11.39 0.04
CA MET A 29 -3.07 12.82 -0.03
C MET A 29 -4.40 13.04 -0.76
N ALA A 30 -5.39 13.61 -0.05
CA ALA A 30 -6.72 13.85 -0.59
C ALA A 30 -6.68 14.73 -1.86
N GLY A 31 -7.29 14.25 -2.94
CA GLY A 31 -7.29 14.91 -4.25
C GLY A 31 -5.96 14.87 -5.01
N VAL A 32 -4.98 14.12 -4.52
CA VAL A 32 -3.65 13.99 -5.16
C VAL A 32 -3.32 12.53 -5.47
N THR A 33 -3.40 11.63 -4.49
CA THR A 33 -3.05 10.22 -4.69
C THR A 33 -4.19 9.41 -5.29
N ASP A 34 -4.78 9.91 -6.36
CA ASP A 34 -5.72 9.20 -7.21
C ASP A 34 -5.01 8.12 -8.05
N ALA A 35 -5.77 7.31 -8.79
CA ALA A 35 -5.20 6.20 -9.57
C ALA A 35 -4.19 6.68 -10.63
N PRO A 36 -4.43 7.75 -11.42
CA PRO A 36 -3.45 8.29 -12.36
C PRO A 36 -2.13 8.68 -11.71
N PHE A 37 -2.18 9.40 -10.58
CA PHE A 37 -0.97 9.84 -9.88
C PHE A 37 -0.19 8.66 -9.29
N ARG A 38 -0.85 7.71 -8.63
CA ARG A 38 -0.19 6.50 -8.12
C ARG A 38 0.43 5.67 -9.23
N ARG A 39 -0.26 5.56 -10.39
CA ARG A 39 0.28 4.89 -11.57
C ARG A 39 1.57 5.55 -12.05
N LEU A 40 1.58 6.89 -12.14
CA LEU A 40 2.77 7.64 -12.55
C LEU A 40 3.94 7.40 -11.58
N CYS A 41 3.71 7.53 -10.27
CA CYS A 41 4.72 7.29 -9.25
C CYS A 41 5.29 5.87 -9.33
N ARG A 42 4.43 4.85 -9.52
CA ARG A 42 4.84 3.46 -9.67
C ARG A 42 5.70 3.25 -10.92
N MET A 43 5.29 3.80 -12.05
CA MET A 43 6.05 3.69 -13.31
C MET A 43 7.48 4.23 -13.15
N PHE A 44 7.67 5.39 -12.53
CA PHE A 44 9.00 5.92 -12.25
C PHE A 44 9.76 5.10 -11.20
N GLY A 45 9.07 4.56 -10.20
CA GLY A 45 9.67 3.66 -9.22
C GLY A 45 10.16 2.35 -9.86
N GLU A 46 9.40 1.78 -10.78
CA GLU A 46 9.77 0.57 -11.53
C GLU A 46 10.93 0.86 -12.52
N GLU A 47 10.92 2.01 -13.19
CA GLU A 47 12.04 2.45 -14.03
C GLU A 47 13.34 2.55 -13.24
N ALA A 48 13.31 3.12 -12.04
CA ALA A 48 14.48 3.22 -11.17
C ALA A 48 15.06 1.86 -10.75
N LEU A 49 14.25 0.80 -10.82
CA LEU A 49 14.66 -0.59 -10.57
C LEU A 49 15.07 -1.35 -11.86
N GLY A 50 15.21 -0.65 -12.98
CA GLY A 50 15.58 -1.23 -14.28
C GLY A 50 14.39 -1.68 -15.14
N GLY A 51 13.18 -1.28 -14.80
CA GLY A 51 11.99 -1.44 -15.63
C GLY A 51 12.00 -0.49 -16.86
N PRO A 52 11.03 -0.65 -17.76
CA PRO A 52 10.92 0.22 -18.94
C PRO A 52 10.62 1.67 -18.54
N SER A 53 11.30 2.63 -19.19
CA SER A 53 11.06 4.04 -18.92
C SER A 53 9.65 4.46 -19.32
N PRO A 54 8.87 5.11 -18.45
CA PRO A 54 7.55 5.65 -18.79
C PRO A 54 7.63 6.79 -19.80
N LEU A 55 8.81 7.36 -20.00
CA LEU A 55 9.05 8.44 -20.97
C LEU A 55 9.46 7.93 -22.37
N THR A 56 9.62 6.62 -22.54
CA THR A 56 9.95 6.04 -23.84
C THR A 56 8.81 6.32 -24.83
N GLY A 57 9.07 7.12 -25.84
CA GLY A 57 8.07 7.55 -26.83
C GLY A 57 7.38 8.89 -26.55
N MET A 58 7.67 9.56 -25.44
CA MET A 58 7.26 10.95 -25.27
C MET A 58 8.24 11.89 -26.00
N PRO A 59 7.75 12.94 -26.68
CA PRO A 59 8.64 13.96 -27.23
C PRO A 59 9.39 14.63 -26.07
N SER A 60 10.72 14.66 -26.16
CA SER A 60 11.55 15.34 -25.16
C SER A 60 11.09 16.81 -25.01
N PRO A 61 10.84 17.30 -23.79
CA PRO A 61 10.62 18.72 -23.61
C PRO A 61 11.92 19.45 -23.94
N ALA A 62 11.96 20.02 -25.14
CA ALA A 62 13.09 20.80 -25.57
C ALA A 62 13.29 21.97 -24.58
N GLY A 63 14.33 21.92 -23.76
CA GLY A 63 14.79 23.10 -23.02
C GLY A 63 15.12 22.96 -21.53
N LEU A 64 15.35 21.78 -20.96
CA LEU A 64 15.92 21.68 -19.60
C LEU A 64 17.40 21.29 -19.69
N PRO A 65 18.37 22.16 -19.24
CA PRO A 65 19.77 21.80 -19.21
C PRO A 65 20.05 20.86 -18.02
N GLY A 66 20.69 19.73 -18.31
CA GLY A 66 21.51 19.01 -17.36
C GLY A 66 20.84 17.88 -16.56
N ALA A 67 20.45 16.80 -17.21
CA ALA A 67 20.44 15.48 -16.59
C ALA A 67 21.72 14.75 -17.07
N ALA A 68 22.70 14.63 -16.19
CA ALA A 68 23.90 13.84 -16.46
C ALA A 68 23.49 12.37 -16.59
N GLU A 69 23.88 11.78 -17.69
CA GLU A 69 23.73 10.38 -18.04
C GLU A 69 24.52 9.52 -17.05
N SER A 70 23.83 8.92 -16.08
CA SER A 70 24.41 7.94 -15.16
C SER A 70 24.38 6.58 -15.83
N THR A 71 25.47 6.25 -16.49
CA THR A 71 25.73 4.88 -16.97
C THR A 71 26.06 3.97 -15.78
N ARG A 72 25.08 3.22 -15.29
CA ARG A 72 25.30 2.04 -14.44
C ARG A 72 25.13 0.78 -15.30
N PRO A 73 26.08 -0.15 -15.22
CA PRO A 73 25.98 -1.39 -15.98
C PRO A 73 24.86 -2.28 -15.44
N ALA A 74 24.04 -2.79 -16.35
CA ALA A 74 23.05 -3.81 -16.06
C ALA A 74 23.75 -5.13 -15.73
N THR A 75 23.59 -5.64 -14.53
CA THR A 75 23.87 -7.04 -14.21
C THR A 75 22.55 -7.80 -14.12
N ALA A 76 22.19 -8.45 -15.21
CA ALA A 76 21.19 -9.49 -15.21
C ALA A 76 21.78 -10.74 -14.54
N SER A 77 21.11 -11.31 -13.57
CA SER A 77 21.43 -12.65 -13.08
C SER A 77 20.19 -13.36 -12.57
N GLY A 78 19.79 -14.39 -13.31
CA GLY A 78 19.52 -15.75 -12.93
C GLY A 78 18.52 -16.01 -11.79
N ILE A 79 17.30 -16.41 -12.17
CA ILE A 79 16.34 -17.05 -11.27
C ILE A 79 16.86 -18.47 -10.98
N GLY A 80 17.47 -18.67 -9.82
CA GLY A 80 17.77 -19.97 -9.25
C GLY A 80 16.57 -20.53 -8.50
N LYS A 81 16.08 -21.70 -8.93
CA LYS A 81 15.19 -22.54 -8.14
C LYS A 81 16.01 -23.17 -7.01
N GLU A 82 15.65 -22.90 -5.77
CA GLU A 82 16.10 -23.73 -4.65
C GLU A 82 14.89 -24.23 -3.85
N SER A 83 14.83 -25.56 -3.76
CA SER A 83 13.93 -26.34 -2.93
C SER A 83 14.47 -26.37 -1.50
N GLY A 84 13.72 -25.88 -0.55
CA GLY A 84 13.99 -25.99 0.88
C GLY A 84 12.69 -26.25 1.64
N ALA A 85 12.71 -27.23 2.53
CA ALA A 85 11.59 -27.87 3.19
C ALA A 85 10.79 -26.98 4.14
N GLY A 86 9.46 -27.07 4.07
CA GLY A 86 8.56 -27.15 5.22
C GLY A 86 8.36 -25.91 6.08
N GLU A 87 8.18 -24.74 5.50
CA GLU A 87 7.51 -23.63 6.14
C GLU A 87 6.20 -23.39 5.36
N GLU A 88 5.08 -23.39 6.05
CA GLU A 88 3.77 -23.14 5.44
C GLU A 88 3.81 -21.74 4.84
N LEU A 89 4.16 -21.66 3.55
CA LEU A 89 4.37 -20.44 2.79
C LEU A 89 3.02 -19.72 2.64
N THR A 90 2.72 -18.83 3.58
CA THR A 90 1.73 -17.79 3.30
C THR A 90 2.15 -17.08 2.00
N PRO A 91 1.29 -17.05 0.98
CA PRO A 91 1.67 -16.48 -0.30
C PRO A 91 2.03 -15.01 -0.15
N HIS A 92 3.30 -14.68 -0.34
CA HIS A 92 3.78 -13.30 -0.32
C HIS A 92 3.34 -12.55 -1.59
N VAL A 93 3.10 -11.26 -1.45
CA VAL A 93 2.82 -10.36 -2.57
C VAL A 93 3.95 -9.34 -2.66
N ASP A 94 4.59 -9.29 -3.81
CA ASP A 94 5.74 -8.42 -4.03
C ASP A 94 5.32 -7.03 -4.49
N ALA A 95 5.84 -6.01 -3.82
CA ALA A 95 5.75 -4.61 -4.16
C ALA A 95 7.17 -4.06 -4.43
N PRO A 96 7.75 -4.30 -5.63
CA PRO A 96 9.15 -4.00 -5.90
C PRO A 96 9.48 -2.51 -5.74
N ALA A 97 8.62 -1.63 -6.24
CA ALA A 97 8.82 -0.19 -6.23
C ALA A 97 8.28 0.52 -4.97
N GLY A 98 7.83 -0.25 -3.97
CA GLY A 98 7.24 0.29 -2.75
C GLY A 98 5.72 0.23 -2.70
N LEU A 99 5.12 0.89 -1.71
CA LEU A 99 3.68 0.89 -1.48
C LEU A 99 3.09 2.28 -1.78
N TYR A 100 2.01 2.32 -2.57
CA TYR A 100 1.36 3.56 -2.99
C TYR A 100 -0.04 3.61 -2.39
N VAL A 101 -0.22 4.46 -1.36
CA VAL A 101 -1.46 4.52 -0.61
C VAL A 101 -2.45 5.48 -1.28
N MET A 102 -3.65 4.99 -1.53
CA MET A 102 -4.76 5.77 -2.08
C MET A 102 -5.26 6.79 -1.06
N GLU A 103 -5.76 7.93 -1.53
CA GLU A 103 -6.42 8.93 -0.69
C GLU A 103 -7.54 8.34 0.18
N MET A 104 -7.76 8.96 1.36
CA MET A 104 -8.68 8.44 2.35
C MET A 104 -10.13 8.36 1.88
N VAL A 105 -10.78 7.25 2.20
CA VAL A 105 -12.23 7.09 2.13
C VAL A 105 -12.83 7.05 3.53
N THR A 106 -14.04 7.59 3.69
CA THR A 106 -14.72 7.51 4.99
C THR A 106 -15.39 6.16 5.17
N SER A 107 -15.14 5.51 6.30
CA SER A 107 -15.74 4.22 6.63
C SER A 107 -17.28 4.27 6.56
N ARG A 108 -17.88 5.37 7.00
CA ARG A 108 -19.33 5.57 6.93
C ARG A 108 -19.86 5.55 5.49
N ALA A 109 -19.24 6.32 4.59
CA ALA A 109 -19.66 6.34 3.20
C ALA A 109 -19.47 5.00 2.49
N LEU A 110 -18.45 4.25 2.89
CA LEU A 110 -18.22 2.90 2.37
C LEU A 110 -19.32 1.93 2.83
N VAL A 111 -19.64 1.93 4.12
CA VAL A 111 -20.70 1.07 4.69
C VAL A 111 -22.06 1.41 4.14
N GLU A 112 -22.33 2.68 3.86
CA GLU A 112 -23.58 3.17 3.24
C GLU A 112 -23.62 2.93 1.72
N GLY A 113 -22.57 2.39 1.11
CA GLY A 113 -22.53 2.09 -0.31
C GLY A 113 -22.51 3.31 -1.22
N SER A 114 -21.91 4.42 -0.75
CA SER A 114 -21.78 5.65 -1.54
C SER A 114 -21.18 5.36 -2.91
N ALA A 115 -21.90 5.67 -3.99
CA ALA A 115 -21.42 5.45 -5.36
C ALA A 115 -20.07 6.12 -5.64
N ARG A 116 -19.85 7.32 -5.10
CA ARG A 116 -18.56 8.02 -5.20
C ARG A 116 -17.45 7.23 -4.50
N THR A 117 -17.67 6.76 -3.27
CA THR A 117 -16.69 6.00 -2.51
C THR A 117 -16.37 4.68 -3.19
N MET A 118 -17.41 3.98 -3.69
CA MET A 118 -17.22 2.73 -4.43
C MET A 118 -16.45 2.94 -5.74
N ALA A 119 -16.67 4.05 -6.43
CA ALA A 119 -15.88 4.40 -7.61
C ALA A 119 -14.42 4.70 -7.27
N MET A 120 -14.13 5.34 -6.13
CA MET A 120 -12.78 5.65 -5.68
C MET A 120 -11.97 4.38 -5.39
N ILE A 121 -12.56 3.39 -4.71
CA ILE A 121 -11.88 2.14 -4.31
C ILE A 121 -11.91 1.07 -5.41
N ARG A 122 -12.48 1.37 -6.58
CA ARG A 122 -12.50 0.41 -7.69
C ARG A 122 -11.06 0.01 -8.04
N PRO A 123 -10.78 -1.31 -8.11
CA PRO A 123 -9.46 -1.78 -8.44
C PRO A 123 -8.98 -1.27 -9.80
N ASP A 124 -7.77 -0.74 -9.86
CA ASP A 124 -7.06 -0.52 -11.12
C ASP A 124 -6.30 -1.82 -11.47
N PRO A 125 -6.58 -2.46 -12.61
CA PRO A 125 -5.89 -3.69 -13.02
C PRO A 125 -4.37 -3.55 -13.12
N ALA A 126 -3.86 -2.33 -13.26
CA ALA A 126 -2.43 -2.05 -13.28
C ALA A 126 -1.81 -1.99 -11.87
N GLU A 127 -2.59 -1.91 -10.79
CA GLU A 127 -2.10 -1.93 -9.42
C GLU A 127 -2.00 -3.37 -8.91
N ARG A 128 -0.77 -3.87 -8.74
CA ARG A 128 -0.52 -5.20 -8.15
C ARG A 128 -0.83 -5.26 -6.67
N VAL A 129 -0.55 -4.18 -5.95
CA VAL A 129 -0.80 -4.02 -4.52
C VAL A 129 -1.65 -2.78 -4.33
N ARG A 130 -2.85 -2.99 -3.82
CA ARG A 130 -3.82 -1.92 -3.58
C ARG A 130 -3.80 -1.55 -2.11
N SER A 131 -3.30 -0.36 -1.80
CA SER A 131 -3.30 0.17 -0.45
C SER A 131 -4.34 1.27 -0.34
N VAL A 132 -5.30 1.11 0.58
CA VAL A 132 -6.43 2.03 0.73
C VAL A 132 -6.46 2.61 2.13
N GLN A 133 -6.51 3.94 2.24
CA GLN A 133 -6.63 4.58 3.54
C GLN A 133 -8.09 4.71 3.98
N LEU A 134 -8.40 4.18 5.18
CA LEU A 134 -9.68 4.36 5.87
C LEU A 134 -9.62 5.49 6.89
N TYR A 135 -10.72 6.25 6.96
CA TYR A 135 -10.97 7.25 7.99
C TYR A 135 -12.30 6.98 8.70
N GLY A 136 -12.30 7.06 10.01
CA GLY A 136 -13.50 6.94 10.84
C GLY A 136 -13.21 7.13 12.32
N VAL A 137 -14.29 7.32 13.10
CA VAL A 137 -14.24 7.50 14.56
C VAL A 137 -15.19 6.56 15.30
N ASN A 138 -15.78 5.60 14.59
CA ASN A 138 -16.65 4.59 15.19
C ASN A 138 -16.05 3.21 14.94
N PRO A 139 -15.67 2.45 15.97
CA PRO A 139 -15.01 1.15 15.84
C PRO A 139 -15.82 0.12 15.03
N GLN A 140 -17.14 0.05 15.25
CA GLN A 140 -18.01 -0.91 14.56
C GLN A 140 -18.15 -0.60 13.08
N VAL A 141 -18.26 0.69 12.73
CA VAL A 141 -18.30 1.14 11.34
C VAL A 141 -16.96 0.92 10.65
N MET A 142 -15.85 1.13 11.35
CA MET A 142 -14.51 0.85 10.84
C MET A 142 -14.31 -0.64 10.57
N ALA A 143 -14.70 -1.51 11.52
CA ALA A 143 -14.66 -2.97 11.33
C ALA A 143 -15.50 -3.40 10.12
N ARG A 144 -16.73 -2.90 9.98
CA ARG A 144 -17.59 -3.23 8.83
C ARG A 144 -17.00 -2.73 7.51
N ALA A 145 -16.41 -1.54 7.49
CA ALA A 145 -15.71 -1.00 6.32
C ALA A 145 -14.50 -1.89 5.93
N THR A 146 -13.73 -2.34 6.92
CA THR A 146 -12.63 -3.29 6.74
C THR A 146 -13.12 -4.59 6.12
N GLN A 147 -14.20 -5.16 6.64
CA GLN A 147 -14.83 -6.37 6.12
C GLN A 147 -15.21 -6.20 4.63
N ILE A 148 -15.90 -5.10 4.28
CA ILE A 148 -16.28 -4.81 2.89
C ILE A 148 -15.06 -4.72 1.98
N MET A 149 -13.98 -4.08 2.45
CA MET A 149 -12.75 -3.95 1.68
C MET A 149 -12.10 -5.30 1.36
N ILE A 150 -12.10 -6.21 2.33
CA ILE A 150 -11.46 -7.52 2.20
C ILE A 150 -12.33 -8.46 1.38
N GLU A 151 -13.62 -8.60 1.73
CA GLU A 151 -14.56 -9.48 1.02
C GLU A 151 -14.77 -9.05 -0.43
N GLY A 152 -14.72 -7.75 -0.72
CA GLY A 152 -14.83 -7.21 -2.07
C GLY A 152 -13.50 -7.16 -2.84
N GLU A 153 -12.42 -7.67 -2.27
CA GLU A 153 -11.07 -7.62 -2.85
C GLU A 153 -10.63 -6.19 -3.29
N TYR A 154 -11.05 -5.16 -2.54
CA TYR A 154 -10.72 -3.78 -2.85
C TYR A 154 -9.34 -3.35 -2.35
N ALA A 155 -8.76 -4.06 -1.38
CA ALA A 155 -7.47 -3.71 -0.78
C ALA A 155 -6.62 -4.95 -0.49
N ASP A 156 -5.32 -4.83 -0.70
CA ASP A 156 -4.28 -5.77 -0.27
C ASP A 156 -3.54 -5.25 0.98
N HIS A 157 -3.79 -3.99 1.36
CA HIS A 157 -3.31 -3.30 2.56
C HIS A 157 -4.31 -2.22 2.95
N ILE A 158 -4.59 -2.09 4.24
CA ILE A 158 -5.46 -1.04 4.77
C ILE A 158 -4.63 -0.09 5.62
N ASP A 159 -4.62 1.18 5.26
CA ASP A 159 -4.00 2.24 6.04
C ASP A 159 -5.05 2.99 6.86
N LEU A 160 -4.69 3.45 8.06
CA LEU A 160 -5.59 4.17 8.95
C LEU A 160 -5.18 5.63 9.11
N ASN A 161 -6.11 6.54 8.92
CA ASN A 161 -5.84 7.98 9.00
C ASN A 161 -5.78 8.48 10.44
N PHE A 162 -4.56 8.72 10.91
CA PHE A 162 -4.29 9.35 12.20
C PHE A 162 -3.54 10.69 12.07
N GLY A 163 -3.34 11.17 10.84
CA GLY A 163 -2.51 12.35 10.57
C GLY A 163 -3.25 13.56 10.01
N CYS A 164 -4.47 13.40 9.45
CA CYS A 164 -5.17 14.48 8.78
C CYS A 164 -5.52 15.63 9.75
N PRO A 165 -4.97 16.86 9.54
CA PRO A 165 -5.21 17.99 10.44
C PRO A 165 -6.45 18.80 10.12
N VAL A 166 -7.16 18.47 9.02
CA VAL A 166 -8.28 19.25 8.50
C VAL A 166 -9.38 19.38 9.54
N PRO A 167 -9.91 20.60 9.82
CA PRO A 167 -10.92 20.83 10.86
C PRO A 167 -12.19 19.96 10.69
N LYS A 168 -12.62 19.66 9.47
CA LYS A 168 -13.75 18.77 9.20
C LYS A 168 -13.55 17.36 9.76
N VAL A 169 -12.30 16.92 9.88
CA VAL A 169 -11.87 15.60 10.38
C VAL A 169 -11.63 15.68 11.89
N THR A 170 -10.80 16.64 12.33
CA THR A 170 -10.36 16.75 13.73
C THR A 170 -11.47 17.16 14.69
N ARG A 171 -12.42 18.02 14.27
CA ARG A 171 -13.59 18.37 15.09
C ARG A 171 -14.46 17.17 15.45
N LYS A 172 -14.46 16.14 14.62
CA LYS A 172 -15.13 14.86 14.91
C LYS A 172 -14.30 13.91 15.77
N GLY A 173 -13.08 14.30 16.11
CA GLY A 173 -12.13 13.52 16.91
C GLY A 173 -11.36 12.47 16.14
N GLY A 174 -11.30 12.57 14.80
CA GLY A 174 -10.53 11.71 13.93
C GLY A 174 -9.25 12.37 13.41
N GLY A 175 -8.56 11.70 12.51
CA GLY A 175 -7.28 12.17 11.97
C GLY A 175 -6.28 12.48 13.07
N ALA A 176 -5.61 13.63 13.01
CA ALA A 176 -4.60 14.05 13.98
C ALA A 176 -5.14 14.22 15.42
N ALA A 177 -6.45 14.32 15.63
CA ALA A 177 -7.05 14.40 16.96
C ALA A 177 -7.27 13.02 17.62
N LEU A 178 -7.24 11.93 16.85
CA LEU A 178 -7.57 10.60 17.36
C LEU A 178 -6.54 10.05 18.35
N PRO A 179 -5.21 10.17 18.14
CA PRO A 179 -4.21 9.66 19.09
C PRO A 179 -4.32 10.22 20.50
N TRP A 180 -4.91 11.42 20.65
CA TRP A 180 -5.17 12.03 21.97
C TRP A 180 -6.34 11.38 22.72
N LYS A 181 -7.18 10.61 22.02
CA LYS A 181 -8.32 9.86 22.56
C LYS A 181 -7.95 8.39 22.69
N ARG A 182 -7.08 8.08 23.62
CA ARG A 182 -6.40 6.76 23.74
C ARG A 182 -7.35 5.57 23.72
N ASP A 183 -8.47 5.64 24.44
CA ASP A 183 -9.43 4.53 24.49
C ASP A 183 -10.08 4.31 23.12
N LEU A 184 -10.57 5.38 22.51
CA LEU A 184 -11.15 5.32 21.16
C LEU A 184 -10.15 4.85 20.11
N TYR A 185 -8.90 5.35 20.20
CA TYR A 185 -7.81 4.92 19.34
C TYR A 185 -7.55 3.42 19.47
N THR A 186 -7.46 2.93 20.69
CA THR A 186 -7.25 1.51 20.96
C THR A 186 -8.41 0.65 20.48
N ASP A 187 -9.64 1.09 20.72
CA ASP A 187 -10.84 0.37 20.29
C ASP A 187 -10.96 0.31 18.76
N LEU A 188 -10.61 1.40 18.08
CA LEU A 188 -10.56 1.44 16.61
C LEU A 188 -9.52 0.46 16.06
N LEU A 189 -8.29 0.50 16.57
CA LEU A 189 -7.24 -0.42 16.15
C LEU A 189 -7.65 -1.87 16.38
N ARG A 190 -8.16 -2.18 17.60
CA ARG A 190 -8.63 -3.53 17.92
C ARG A 190 -9.71 -3.99 16.96
N ALA A 191 -10.71 -3.16 16.70
CA ALA A 191 -11.82 -3.49 15.83
C ALA A 191 -11.37 -3.78 14.39
N VAL A 192 -10.50 -2.93 13.83
CA VAL A 192 -10.01 -3.09 12.46
C VAL A 192 -9.10 -4.30 12.32
N VAL A 193 -8.10 -4.43 13.21
CA VAL A 193 -7.13 -5.54 13.16
C VAL A 193 -7.82 -6.88 13.39
N THR A 194 -8.76 -6.97 14.35
CA THR A 194 -9.53 -8.19 14.58
C THR A 194 -10.34 -8.56 13.34
N GLN A 195 -11.00 -7.58 12.73
CA GLN A 195 -11.79 -7.83 11.52
C GLN A 195 -10.92 -8.24 10.34
N ALA A 196 -9.76 -7.62 10.16
CA ALA A 196 -8.82 -7.98 9.10
C ALA A 196 -8.35 -9.43 9.20
N ARG A 197 -8.06 -9.89 10.43
CA ARG A 197 -7.67 -11.28 10.71
C ARG A 197 -8.79 -12.29 10.50
N VAL A 198 -10.02 -11.92 10.86
CA VAL A 198 -11.18 -12.82 10.75
C VAL A 198 -11.65 -12.96 9.31
N SER A 199 -11.67 -11.87 8.55
CA SER A 199 -12.18 -11.90 7.18
C SER A 199 -11.26 -12.66 6.24
N GLY A 200 -9.94 -12.40 6.27
CA GLY A 200 -9.05 -12.88 5.21
C GLY A 200 -9.53 -12.47 3.81
N ASP A 201 -8.71 -12.55 2.82
CA ASP A 201 -9.17 -12.41 1.43
C ASP A 201 -9.68 -13.76 0.89
N ALA A 202 -10.24 -13.76 -0.33
CA ALA A 202 -10.73 -14.98 -0.99
C ALA A 202 -9.61 -16.04 -1.21
N ARG A 203 -8.35 -15.66 -1.04
CA ARG A 203 -7.17 -16.53 -1.14
C ARG A 203 -6.66 -16.99 0.23
N GLY A 204 -7.36 -16.65 1.31
CA GLY A 204 -6.97 -16.96 2.69
C GLY A 204 -5.79 -16.12 3.20
N ARG A 205 -5.43 -15.02 2.54
CA ARG A 205 -4.33 -14.14 2.99
C ARG A 205 -4.81 -13.18 4.07
N GLU A 206 -3.98 -12.98 5.08
CA GLU A 206 -4.16 -11.87 6.02
C GLU A 206 -3.93 -10.54 5.28
N ILE A 207 -4.84 -9.58 5.46
CA ILE A 207 -4.68 -8.23 4.93
C ILE A 207 -4.05 -7.36 6.02
N PRO A 208 -2.82 -6.85 5.84
CA PRO A 208 -2.14 -6.03 6.82
C PRO A 208 -2.81 -4.67 6.99
N VAL A 209 -2.71 -4.14 8.23
CA VAL A 209 -3.25 -2.85 8.65
C VAL A 209 -2.12 -2.01 9.22
#